data_3d2661daa0c550e3f37e68fa24bfdc00
#
_entry.id   3d2661daa0c550e3f37e68fa24bfdc00
#
_cell.length_a   1.000
_cell.length_b   1.000
_cell.length_c   1.000
_cell.angle_alpha   90.00
_cell.angle_beta   90.00
_cell.angle_gamma   90.00
#
_symmetry.space_group_name_H-M   'P 1'
#
loop_
_entity.id
_entity.type
_entity.pdbx_description
1 polymer ?
#
loop_
_entity_poly.entity_id
_entity_poly.type
_entity_poly.pdbx_seq_one_letter_code
_entity_poly.pdbx_strand_id
1 'polypeptide(L)'
;LNTWLSVPTFERHTLNIRLRGATILGPQMPDFFDNYLGGFVGMRSYPFYSVSGNDLVWMNIAYRFPLFRDIDARLGHLYFDKIFFTLYGDVGNAWNYDVNGFDNFKLKKGIGAEIRIAMNSFYLFPTNLFFSVAYGFDKLERVIRKERVVYGQEFSLASDNNRIVKT
;
A
#
# COMPACT_ATOMS: atom_id res chain seq x y z
N LEU A 1 -12.87 8.32 -3.73
CA LEU A 1 -12.73 8.01 -5.15
C LEU A 1 -11.67 6.95 -5.34
N ASN A 2 -11.97 5.91 -6.10
CA ASN A 2 -10.99 4.88 -6.48
C ASN A 2 -11.12 4.66 -7.98
N THR A 3 -10.08 4.98 -8.73
CA THR A 3 -10.05 4.87 -10.19
C THR A 3 -8.86 4.02 -10.61
N TRP A 4 -9.05 3.15 -11.57
CA TRP A 4 -8.00 2.35 -12.15
C TRP A 4 -8.09 2.37 -13.67
N LEU A 5 -6.94 2.43 -14.32
CA LEU A 5 -6.80 2.38 -15.77
C LEU A 5 -5.79 1.29 -16.11
N SER A 6 -6.15 0.40 -17.01
CA SER A 6 -5.26 -0.62 -17.54
C SER A 6 -5.12 -0.43 -19.03
N VAL A 7 -3.90 -0.19 -19.50
CA VAL A 7 -3.60 0.06 -20.91
C VAL A 7 -2.70 -1.06 -21.43
N PRO A 8 -3.13 -1.83 -22.43
CA PRO A 8 -2.22 -2.73 -23.13
C PRO A 8 -1.23 -1.89 -23.96
N THR A 9 0.07 -2.02 -23.64
CA THR A 9 1.12 -1.18 -24.24
C THR A 9 1.77 -1.86 -25.45
N PHE A 10 2.03 -3.15 -25.34
CA PHE A 10 2.56 -4.02 -26.40
C PHE A 10 1.89 -5.38 -26.29
N GLU A 11 2.22 -6.31 -27.18
CA GLU A 11 1.70 -7.68 -27.08
C GLU A 11 1.93 -8.26 -25.67
N ARG A 12 0.83 -8.38 -24.90
CA ARG A 12 0.78 -8.94 -23.53
C ARG A 12 1.51 -8.14 -22.43
N HIS A 13 1.95 -6.93 -22.72
CA HIS A 13 2.44 -5.99 -21.72
C HIS A 13 1.28 -5.14 -21.23
N THR A 14 1.24 -4.87 -19.92
CA THR A 14 0.15 -4.13 -19.31
C THR A 14 0.69 -3.04 -18.40
N LEU A 15 0.27 -1.81 -18.62
CA LEU A 15 0.46 -0.70 -17.72
C LEU A 15 -0.81 -0.48 -16.92
N ASN A 16 -0.71 -0.59 -15.60
CA ASN A 16 -1.81 -0.33 -14.68
C ASN A 16 -1.53 0.95 -13.90
N ILE A 17 -2.48 1.86 -13.91
CA ILE A 17 -2.45 3.09 -13.11
C ILE A 17 -3.64 3.04 -12.18
N ARG A 18 -3.39 3.19 -10.87
CA ARG A 18 -4.42 3.26 -9.84
C ARG A 18 -4.32 4.57 -9.10
N LEU A 19 -5.45 5.22 -8.92
CA LEU A 19 -5.58 6.46 -8.15
C LEU A 19 -6.62 6.22 -7.06
N ARG A 20 -6.28 6.59 -5.84
CA ARG A 20 -7.20 6.56 -4.71
C ARG A 20 -7.15 7.88 -3.97
N GLY A 21 -8.31 8.48 -3.78
CA GLY A 21 -8.51 9.64 -2.94
C GLY A 21 -9.64 9.36 -1.97
N ALA A 22 -9.45 9.69 -0.70
CA ALA A 22 -10.48 9.59 0.32
C ALA A 22 -10.37 10.78 1.27
N THR A 23 -11.50 11.24 1.75
CA THR A 23 -11.62 12.27 2.79
C THR A 23 -12.74 11.90 3.74
N ILE A 24 -12.57 12.17 5.01
CA ILE A 24 -13.58 11.98 6.04
C ILE A 24 -14.05 13.38 6.46
N LEU A 25 -15.32 13.65 6.16
CA LEU A 25 -15.97 14.93 6.51
C LEU A 25 -16.76 14.70 7.79
N GLY A 26 -16.51 15.52 8.82
CA GLY A 26 -17.27 15.45 10.06
C GLY A 26 -16.49 15.92 11.28
N PRO A 27 -17.07 15.84 12.48
CA PRO A 27 -16.34 16.13 13.72
C PRO A 27 -15.18 15.16 13.90
N GLN A 28 -14.22 15.53 14.74
CA GLN A 28 -13.05 14.67 15.01
C GLN A 28 -13.52 13.26 15.41
N MET A 29 -13.19 12.29 14.55
CA MET A 29 -13.49 10.89 14.78
C MET A 29 -12.30 10.20 15.46
N PRO A 30 -12.55 9.12 16.23
CA PRO A 30 -11.48 8.29 16.74
C PRO A 30 -10.59 7.76 15.63
N ASP A 31 -9.28 7.64 15.87
CA ASP A 31 -8.24 7.18 14.93
C ASP A 31 -8.57 5.82 14.26
N PHE A 32 -9.50 5.07 14.82
CA PHE A 32 -9.99 3.80 14.25
C PHE A 32 -10.69 3.99 12.90
N PHE A 33 -11.28 5.14 12.64
CA PHE A 33 -11.98 5.44 11.39
C PHE A 33 -11.07 6.08 10.33
N ASP A 34 -9.81 6.35 10.67
CA ASP A 34 -8.86 6.95 9.74
C ASP A 34 -8.70 6.12 8.45
N ASN A 35 -8.37 6.82 7.38
CA ASN A 35 -7.92 6.17 6.16
C ASN A 35 -6.47 5.72 6.32
N TYR A 36 -6.21 4.45 6.05
CA TYR A 36 -4.89 3.86 6.17
C TYR A 36 -4.24 3.61 4.81
N LEU A 37 -2.95 3.90 4.74
CA LEU A 37 -2.05 3.52 3.66
C LEU A 37 -0.91 2.66 4.21
N GLY A 38 -0.34 1.84 3.34
CA GLY A 38 0.74 0.92 3.67
C GLY A 38 0.31 -0.54 3.55
N GLY A 39 1.27 -1.40 3.29
CA GLY A 39 1.06 -2.81 3.08
C GLY A 39 0.51 -3.18 1.71
N PHE A 40 0.03 -4.39 1.57
CA PHE A 40 -0.33 -5.02 0.28
C PHE A 40 -1.41 -4.29 -0.51
N VAL A 41 -2.36 -3.63 0.17
CA VAL A 41 -3.52 -2.99 -0.45
C VAL A 41 -3.25 -1.53 -0.83
N GLY A 42 -2.18 -0.95 -0.28
CA GLY A 42 -1.79 0.43 -0.51
C GLY A 42 -0.36 0.56 -1.00
N MET A 43 0.43 1.34 -0.28
CA MET A 43 1.86 1.52 -0.56
C MET A 43 2.65 0.30 -0.07
N ARG A 44 3.04 -0.58 -0.98
CA ARG A 44 3.75 -1.84 -0.66
C ARG A 44 5.14 -1.63 -0.06
N SER A 45 5.72 -0.46 -0.27
CA SER A 45 7.03 -0.08 0.24
C SER A 45 7.03 0.30 1.72
N TYR A 46 5.85 0.35 2.34
CA TYR A 46 5.67 0.75 3.73
C TYR A 46 4.89 -0.31 4.51
N PRO A 47 5.17 -0.47 5.82
CA PRO A 47 4.47 -1.42 6.66
C PRO A 47 2.95 -1.19 6.67
N PHE A 48 2.20 -2.23 7.03
CA PHE A 48 0.75 -2.13 7.18
C PHE A 48 0.37 -1.03 8.18
N TYR A 49 -0.65 -0.25 7.83
CA TYR A 49 -1.19 0.82 8.68
C TYR A 49 -0.17 1.86 9.14
N SER A 50 0.93 2.03 8.41
CA SER A 50 2.01 2.93 8.80
C SER A 50 1.74 4.39 8.52
N VAL A 51 0.81 4.67 7.63
CA VAL A 51 0.38 6.02 7.26
C VAL A 51 -1.12 6.09 7.42
N SER A 52 -1.61 7.00 8.26
CA SER A 52 -3.03 7.18 8.53
C SER A 52 -3.41 8.65 8.54
N GLY A 53 -4.69 8.94 8.29
CA GLY A 53 -5.24 10.28 8.35
C GLY A 53 -6.67 10.33 7.83
N ASN A 54 -7.34 11.47 8.08
CA ASN A 54 -8.69 11.73 7.59
C ASN A 54 -8.71 11.88 6.07
N ASP A 55 -7.64 12.47 5.52
CA ASP A 55 -7.45 12.67 4.10
C ASP A 55 -6.38 11.72 3.57
N LEU A 56 -6.60 11.23 2.36
CA LEU A 56 -5.70 10.26 1.72
C LEU A 56 -5.63 10.53 0.22
N VAL A 57 -4.42 10.55 -0.30
CA VAL A 57 -4.14 10.52 -1.74
C VAL A 57 -3.06 9.48 -2.01
N TRP A 58 -3.31 8.62 -2.97
CA TRP A 58 -2.37 7.59 -3.38
C TRP A 58 -2.47 7.30 -4.87
N MET A 59 -1.32 7.14 -5.49
CA MET A 59 -1.17 6.72 -6.88
C MET A 59 -0.19 5.55 -6.94
N ASN A 60 -0.56 4.53 -7.70
CA ASN A 60 0.29 3.40 -8.04
C ASN A 60 0.38 3.25 -9.55
N ILE A 61 1.59 3.08 -10.04
CA ILE A 61 1.87 2.75 -11.44
C ILE A 61 2.57 1.41 -11.44
N ALA A 62 2.04 0.44 -12.18
CA ALA A 62 2.60 -0.89 -12.28
C ALA A 62 2.70 -1.34 -13.74
N TYR A 63 3.89 -1.69 -14.17
CA TYR A 63 4.16 -2.23 -15.48
C TYR A 63 4.45 -3.73 -15.38
N ARG A 64 3.59 -4.53 -16.03
CA ARG A 64 3.67 -5.99 -16.02
C ARG A 64 4.00 -6.51 -17.40
N PHE A 65 4.93 -7.45 -17.46
CA PHE A 65 5.27 -8.16 -18.68
C PHE A 65 5.59 -9.63 -18.41
N PRO A 66 5.35 -10.53 -19.37
CA PRO A 66 5.70 -11.93 -19.25
C PRO A 66 7.20 -12.12 -19.43
N LEU A 67 7.89 -12.72 -18.47
CA LEU A 67 9.29 -13.16 -18.60
C LEU A 67 9.38 -14.43 -19.41
N PHE A 68 8.56 -15.41 -19.06
CA PHE A 68 8.48 -16.68 -19.75
C PHE A 68 7.03 -16.98 -20.08
N ARG A 69 6.82 -17.42 -21.30
CA ARG A 69 5.53 -17.82 -21.85
C ARG A 69 5.60 -19.31 -22.11
N ASP A 70 4.52 -20.01 -21.84
CA ASP A 70 4.38 -21.41 -22.22
C ASP A 70 5.57 -22.28 -21.75
N ILE A 71 5.82 -22.28 -20.41
CA ILE A 71 6.94 -22.98 -19.79
C ILE A 71 6.76 -24.49 -19.92
N ASP A 72 5.51 -24.95 -19.86
CA ASP A 72 5.11 -26.36 -20.02
C ASP A 72 5.92 -27.32 -19.15
N ALA A 73 6.40 -26.83 -18.00
CA ALA A 73 7.21 -27.61 -17.08
C ALA A 73 6.34 -28.21 -15.98
N ARG A 74 6.57 -29.49 -15.72
CA ARG A 74 5.88 -30.24 -14.68
C ARG A 74 6.85 -30.64 -13.57
N LEU A 75 6.50 -30.31 -12.33
CA LEU A 75 7.21 -30.76 -11.15
C LEU A 75 6.23 -31.41 -10.17
N GLY A 76 6.18 -32.73 -10.14
CA GLY A 76 5.22 -33.47 -9.33
C GLY A 76 3.78 -33.15 -9.72
N HIS A 77 3.03 -32.53 -8.80
CA HIS A 77 1.63 -32.13 -9.03
C HIS A 77 1.48 -30.68 -9.54
N LEU A 78 2.59 -29.97 -9.69
CA LEU A 78 2.60 -28.58 -10.14
C LEU A 78 2.91 -28.51 -11.62
N TYR A 79 2.07 -27.82 -12.35
CA TYR A 79 2.24 -27.51 -13.75
C TYR A 79 2.47 -26.00 -13.92
N PHE A 80 3.68 -25.61 -14.32
CA PHE A 80 4.09 -24.23 -14.52
C PHE A 80 3.67 -23.75 -15.88
N ASP A 81 2.85 -22.70 -15.94
CA ASP A 81 2.33 -22.14 -17.18
C ASP A 81 3.14 -20.90 -17.60
N LYS A 82 3.18 -19.86 -16.75
CA LYS A 82 3.74 -18.55 -17.10
C LYS A 82 4.44 -17.91 -15.93
N ILE A 83 5.46 -17.10 -16.23
CA ILE A 83 6.11 -16.23 -15.25
C ILE A 83 5.96 -14.78 -15.71
N PHE A 84 5.39 -13.96 -14.84
CA PHE A 84 5.24 -12.53 -15.04
C PHE A 84 6.21 -11.76 -14.13
N PHE A 85 6.72 -10.68 -14.67
CA PHE A 85 7.46 -9.69 -13.89
C PHE A 85 6.67 -8.39 -13.86
N THR A 86 6.63 -7.74 -12.72
CA THR A 86 5.96 -6.46 -12.53
C THR A 86 6.91 -5.50 -11.84
N LEU A 87 7.14 -4.36 -12.47
CA LEU A 87 7.76 -3.20 -11.82
C LEU A 87 6.63 -2.27 -11.35
N TYR A 88 6.72 -1.73 -10.15
CA TYR A 88 5.72 -0.79 -9.65
C TYR A 88 6.34 0.35 -8.87
N GLY A 89 5.66 1.49 -8.90
CA GLY A 89 5.97 2.65 -8.11
C GLY A 89 4.72 3.14 -7.39
N ASP A 90 4.89 3.54 -6.14
CA ASP A 90 3.85 4.07 -5.28
C ASP A 90 4.20 5.49 -4.85
N VAL A 91 3.21 6.38 -4.92
CA VAL A 91 3.32 7.74 -4.39
C VAL A 91 2.04 8.06 -3.65
N GLY A 92 2.13 8.53 -2.42
CA GLY A 92 0.94 8.90 -1.66
C GLY A 92 1.25 9.41 -0.27
N ASN A 93 0.21 9.90 0.38
CA ASN A 93 0.22 10.23 1.80
C ASN A 93 -1.20 10.18 2.35
N ALA A 94 -1.29 10.07 3.68
CA ALA A 94 -2.50 10.33 4.44
C ALA A 94 -2.16 11.35 5.53
N TRP A 95 -3.07 12.28 5.80
CA TRP A 95 -2.87 13.39 6.73
C TRP A 95 -4.18 13.82 7.38
N ASN A 96 -4.06 14.56 8.48
CA ASN A 96 -5.20 15.17 9.15
C ASN A 96 -5.15 16.67 8.91
N TYR A 97 -6.03 17.18 8.06
CA TYR A 97 -6.09 18.61 7.70
C TYR A 97 -6.35 19.50 8.92
N ASP A 98 -7.23 19.07 9.82
CA ASP A 98 -7.65 19.85 10.97
C ASP A 98 -6.53 20.08 12.00
N VAL A 99 -5.50 19.24 11.99
CA VAL A 99 -4.41 19.30 13.00
C VAL A 99 -3.17 20.01 12.47
N ASN A 100 -2.81 19.79 11.20
CA ASN A 100 -1.52 20.21 10.65
C ASN A 100 -1.62 21.09 9.38
N GLY A 101 -2.82 21.31 8.85
CA GLY A 101 -2.98 21.99 7.57
C GLY A 101 -2.18 21.31 6.44
N PHE A 102 -1.75 22.09 5.45
CA PHE A 102 -0.88 21.62 4.36
C PHE A 102 0.62 21.76 4.65
N ASP A 103 1.03 22.33 5.78
CA ASP A 103 2.44 22.68 6.04
C ASP A 103 3.36 21.46 6.15
N ASN A 104 2.81 20.29 6.48
CA ASN A 104 3.55 19.04 6.59
C ASN A 104 3.21 17.99 5.53
N PHE A 105 2.56 18.43 4.43
CA PHE A 105 2.22 17.52 3.34
C PHE A 105 3.47 17.07 2.59
N LYS A 106 3.98 15.87 2.89
CA LYS A 106 5.10 15.24 2.20
C LYS A 106 4.63 13.95 1.55
N LEU A 107 4.60 13.92 0.23
CA LEU A 107 4.33 12.71 -0.51
C LEU A 107 5.41 11.67 -0.25
N LYS A 108 5.02 10.53 0.28
CA LYS A 108 5.87 9.36 0.44
C LYS A 108 5.96 8.62 -0.88
N LYS A 109 7.15 8.15 -1.22
CA LYS A 109 7.44 7.49 -2.48
C LYS A 109 8.03 6.11 -2.22
N GLY A 110 7.72 5.19 -3.10
CA GLY A 110 8.28 3.86 -3.04
C GLY A 110 8.34 3.21 -4.41
N ILE A 111 9.23 2.26 -4.55
CA ILE A 111 9.40 1.47 -5.77
C ILE A 111 9.53 0.00 -5.39
N GLY A 112 9.12 -0.87 -6.28
CA GLY A 112 9.28 -2.30 -6.04
C GLY A 112 9.16 -3.13 -7.30
N ALA A 113 9.48 -4.40 -7.15
CA ALA A 113 9.40 -5.40 -8.18
C ALA A 113 8.71 -6.67 -7.65
N GLU A 114 7.96 -7.32 -8.49
CA GLU A 114 7.24 -8.54 -8.17
C GLU A 114 7.45 -9.57 -9.28
N ILE A 115 7.81 -10.79 -8.90
CA ILE A 115 7.76 -11.96 -9.77
C ILE A 115 6.54 -12.76 -9.40
N ARG A 116 5.74 -13.13 -10.41
CA ARG A 116 4.55 -13.96 -10.24
C ARG A 116 4.62 -15.17 -11.14
N ILE A 117 4.51 -16.34 -10.55
CA ILE A 117 4.50 -17.63 -11.23
C ILE A 117 3.05 -18.13 -11.24
N ALA A 118 2.48 -18.24 -12.42
CA ALA A 118 1.19 -18.86 -12.62
C ALA A 118 1.39 -20.36 -12.85
N MET A 119 0.71 -21.16 -12.06
CA MET A 119 0.79 -22.62 -12.14
C MET A 119 -0.57 -23.26 -11.87
N ASN A 120 -0.74 -24.49 -12.26
CA ASN A 120 -1.88 -25.32 -11.91
C ASN A 120 -1.45 -26.42 -10.97
N SER A 121 -2.09 -26.53 -9.83
CA SER A 121 -1.90 -27.60 -8.86
C SER A 121 -2.90 -28.72 -9.14
N PHE A 122 -2.44 -29.97 -9.13
CA PHE A 122 -3.28 -31.15 -9.42
C PHE A 122 -4.12 -31.03 -10.71
N TYR A 123 -3.61 -30.32 -11.72
CA TYR A 123 -4.26 -30.02 -13.02
C TYR A 123 -5.53 -29.18 -12.98
N LEU A 124 -6.14 -28.97 -11.81
CA LEU A 124 -7.46 -28.38 -11.66
C LEU A 124 -7.45 -27.03 -10.93
N PHE A 125 -6.48 -26.83 -10.03
CA PHE A 125 -6.47 -25.67 -9.16
C PHE A 125 -5.47 -24.61 -9.64
N PRO A 126 -5.95 -23.46 -10.18
CA PRO A 126 -5.07 -22.35 -10.55
C PRO A 126 -4.41 -21.79 -9.28
N THR A 127 -3.09 -21.87 -9.24
CA THR A 127 -2.27 -21.43 -8.11
C THR A 127 -1.31 -20.36 -8.58
N ASN A 128 -1.18 -19.29 -7.83
CA ASN A 128 -0.23 -18.21 -8.11
C ASN A 128 0.74 -18.07 -6.94
N LEU A 129 2.01 -18.25 -7.22
CA LEU A 129 3.08 -17.92 -6.30
C LEU A 129 3.63 -16.55 -6.69
N PHE A 130 3.82 -15.64 -5.73
CA PHE A 130 4.43 -14.35 -5.99
C PHE A 130 5.48 -14.03 -4.94
N PHE A 131 6.53 -13.36 -5.40
CA PHE A 131 7.58 -12.80 -4.57
C PHE A 131 7.73 -11.33 -4.91
N SER A 132 7.64 -10.46 -3.90
CA SER A 132 7.69 -9.02 -4.08
C SER A 132 8.73 -8.39 -3.16
N VAL A 133 9.55 -7.51 -3.73
CA VAL A 133 10.51 -6.68 -3.00
C VAL A 133 10.14 -5.22 -3.24
N ALA A 134 10.10 -4.44 -2.17
CA ALA A 134 9.78 -3.02 -2.24
C ALA A 134 10.71 -2.19 -1.35
N TYR A 135 10.98 -0.97 -1.80
CA TYR A 135 11.81 -0.01 -1.10
C TYR A 135 11.11 1.34 -1.00
N GLY A 136 10.97 1.84 0.23
CA GLY A 136 10.42 3.16 0.53
C GLY A 136 11.55 4.19 0.70
N PHE A 137 11.45 5.33 0.01
CA PHE A 137 12.47 6.37 0.05
C PHE A 137 12.38 7.27 1.27
N ASP A 138 11.19 7.35 1.87
CA ASP A 138 10.92 8.28 2.95
C ASP A 138 10.87 7.56 4.30
N LYS A 139 11.41 8.21 5.33
CA LYS A 139 11.33 7.70 6.71
C LYS A 139 9.90 7.78 7.24
N LEU A 140 9.50 6.76 7.97
CA LEU A 140 8.24 6.76 8.70
C LEU A 140 8.44 7.47 10.04
N GLU A 141 7.73 8.57 10.23
CA GLU A 141 7.54 9.17 11.56
C GLU A 141 6.21 8.69 12.10
N ARG A 142 6.24 7.81 13.08
CA ARG A 142 5.02 7.33 13.75
C ARG A 142 4.77 8.19 14.96
N VAL A 143 3.73 8.99 14.93
CA VAL A 143 3.21 9.68 16.11
C VAL A 143 2.38 8.68 16.90
N ILE A 144 2.88 8.26 18.06
CA ILE A 144 2.10 7.41 18.98
C ILE A 144 1.36 8.35 19.92
N ARG A 145 0.07 8.54 19.68
CA ARG A 145 -0.82 9.22 20.63
C ARG A 145 -1.12 8.24 21.77
N LYS A 146 -0.60 8.49 22.95
CA LYS A 146 -0.98 7.76 24.17
C LYS A 146 -2.24 8.38 24.75
N GLU A 147 -3.39 7.83 24.45
CA GLU A 147 -4.59 8.07 25.25
C GLU A 147 -4.56 7.12 26.46
N ARG A 148 -4.54 7.69 27.64
CA ARG A 148 -4.67 6.94 28.88
C ARG A 148 -6.09 7.10 29.40
N VAL A 149 -6.93 6.11 29.13
CA VAL A 149 -8.24 6.02 29.75
C VAL A 149 -8.07 5.53 31.17
N VAL A 150 -8.26 6.41 32.15
CA VAL A 150 -8.38 6.04 33.56
C VAL A 150 -9.88 6.03 33.89
N TYR A 151 -10.34 4.96 34.49
CA TYR A 151 -11.72 4.74 34.86
C TYR A 151 -12.43 6.01 35.37
N GLY A 152 -13.38 6.51 34.57
CA GLY A 152 -14.33 7.54 34.94
C GLY A 152 -13.88 9.00 34.85
N GLN A 153 -12.69 9.29 34.35
CA GLN A 153 -12.25 10.65 34.05
C GLN A 153 -11.39 10.66 32.78
N GLU A 154 -11.83 11.40 31.78
CA GLU A 154 -11.00 11.74 30.63
C GLU A 154 -9.92 12.73 31.06
N PHE A 155 -8.72 12.24 31.25
CA PHE A 155 -7.55 13.10 31.40
C PHE A 155 -6.97 13.33 29.98
N SER A 156 -7.37 14.41 29.37
CA SER A 156 -6.70 14.95 28.19
C SER A 156 -5.35 15.54 28.65
N LEU A 157 -4.29 14.79 28.52
CA LEU A 157 -2.93 15.32 28.61
C LEU A 157 -2.55 15.99 27.27
N ALA A 158 -3.29 17.02 26.93
CA ALA A 158 -3.23 17.65 25.61
C ALA A 158 -1.97 18.49 25.35
N SER A 159 -1.04 18.66 26.28
CA SER A 159 0.02 19.63 26.03
C SER A 159 1.44 19.08 25.86
N ASP A 160 1.76 17.84 26.28
CA ASP A 160 3.18 17.50 26.40
C ASP A 160 3.66 16.21 25.74
N ASN A 161 2.86 15.50 24.97
CA ASN A 161 3.25 14.16 24.55
C ASN A 161 3.29 13.90 23.04
N ASN A 162 3.58 14.89 22.24
CA ASN A 162 4.06 14.65 20.87
C ASN A 162 5.53 14.19 20.91
N ARG A 163 5.80 13.04 21.53
CA ARG A 163 7.10 12.39 21.38
C ARG A 163 7.15 11.72 20.03
N ILE A 164 7.85 12.35 19.11
CA ILE A 164 8.27 11.76 17.85
C ILE A 164 9.27 10.67 18.19
N VAL A 165 8.87 9.41 18.08
CA VAL A 165 9.81 8.29 18.16
C VAL A 165 10.40 8.12 16.78
N LYS A 166 11.65 8.58 16.60
CA LYS A 166 12.46 8.30 15.42
C LYS A 166 13.02 6.89 15.58
N THR A 167 12.60 5.96 14.74
CA THR A 167 13.24 4.66 14.55
C THR A 167 14.13 4.70 13.32
#